data_de59d50b738b8274d3562ad044a88577
#
_entry.id   de59d50b738b8274d3562ad044a88577
#
_cell.length_a   1.000
_cell.length_b   1.000
_cell.length_c   1.000
_cell.angle_alpha   90.00
_cell.angle_beta   90.00
_cell.angle_gamma   90.00
#
_symmetry.space_group_name_H-M   'P 1'
#
loop_
_entity.id
_entity.type
_entity.pdbx_description
1 polymer ?
#
loop_
_entity_poly.entity_id
_entity_poly.type
_entity_poly.pdbx_seq_one_letter_code
_entity_poly.pdbx_strand_id
1 'polypeptide(L)'
;MDIDKIIQTLVGTNDEKKLEGFLRFLSDKLWSLYRDYIMDKMKVAENEISWNLNIPNAKENQEYIETIKIPEVKSSALPGLDISLEEVRGIEKEKHGLIATVSQDGKSFTITGTPTLDAFRKDGATAESTFELTLKYTLRGIDLPEKIELEKKMPFVINQDPRKLWKNIPVDWNNLPEPKYQKDDSQCEYVKVGALEDGTPQKDIVAASKRGRSHAQEGKPRDDHFRVEHMDNGWYIMAVADGAGSAMFSRKGSMIACDESVDYCKLQLINCKDFEDSIAKYNRQNVDSEEEARKEVGNFIYSIVGAAAFKAHKAINAEAAVNKQNPKLYATTLLLTICKRFNYGWFIASFWVGDGAICLYNRDEHTAKILGVPDEGEYAGQTRFLTMPEIFKDATSLYQRLRFNIVNDFTALFLMSDGVSDPKFETDANLNNPAKWDALWDDLKLNGVDLTDDNEAAKDQLLAWLDFWSPGNHDDRTIAILYEGETPNLKNATSKDNSQETNIVEDGNEIERCEDKSETLALPDAQETIELDDVETKL
;
A
#
# COMPACT_ATOMS: atom_id res chain seq x y z
N MET A 1 -47.47 29.28 61.06
CA MET A 1 -48.12 28.45 62.12
C MET A 1 -47.00 28.18 63.12
N ASP A 2 -47.19 28.58 64.39
CA ASP A 2 -46.18 28.51 65.47
C ASP A 2 -46.04 27.04 65.93
N ILE A 3 -44.99 26.39 65.57
CA ILE A 3 -44.71 24.97 65.80
C ILE A 3 -44.71 24.72 67.36
N ASP A 4 -44.18 25.65 68.16
CA ASP A 4 -44.15 25.54 69.61
C ASP A 4 -45.55 25.53 70.22
N LYS A 5 -46.48 26.34 69.66
CA LYS A 5 -47.89 26.31 70.07
C LYS A 5 -48.57 25.00 69.77
N ILE A 6 -48.28 24.45 68.59
CA ILE A 6 -48.83 23.15 68.24
C ILE A 6 -48.31 22.04 69.10
N ILE A 7 -47.02 21.99 69.42
CA ILE A 7 -46.36 21.05 70.32
C ILE A 7 -46.91 21.17 71.73
N GLN A 8 -47.04 22.39 72.25
CA GLN A 8 -47.66 22.64 73.55
C GLN A 8 -49.12 22.17 73.66
N THR A 9 -49.90 22.40 72.59
CA THR A 9 -51.30 21.96 72.51
C THR A 9 -51.42 20.43 72.49
N LEU A 10 -50.49 19.74 71.86
CA LEU A 10 -50.50 18.28 71.67
C LEU A 10 -49.90 17.53 72.92
N VAL A 11 -48.87 18.08 73.53
CA VAL A 11 -48.26 17.52 74.79
C VAL A 11 -49.21 17.65 75.98
N GLY A 12 -50.22 18.57 75.93
CA GLY A 12 -51.24 18.72 76.99
C GLY A 12 -52.38 17.71 76.86
N THR A 13 -52.43 16.82 75.91
CA THR A 13 -53.45 15.79 75.74
C THR A 13 -52.88 14.40 76.18
N ASN A 14 -53.47 13.76 77.19
CA ASN A 14 -53.13 12.39 77.61
C ASN A 14 -53.56 11.28 76.66
N ASP A 15 -53.73 11.60 75.36
CA ASP A 15 -54.14 10.66 74.30
C ASP A 15 -52.90 10.26 73.50
N GLU A 16 -52.15 9.25 73.95
CA GLU A 16 -50.94 8.69 73.31
C GLU A 16 -51.17 8.37 71.85
N LYS A 17 -52.34 7.87 71.42
CA LYS A 17 -52.61 7.52 70.06
C LYS A 17 -52.73 8.76 69.14
N LYS A 18 -53.25 9.86 69.67
CA LYS A 18 -53.32 11.12 68.87
C LYS A 18 -51.95 11.74 68.72
N LEU A 19 -51.11 11.67 69.74
CA LEU A 19 -49.73 12.14 69.71
C LEU A 19 -48.90 11.32 68.73
N GLU A 20 -49.02 10.01 68.74
CA GLU A 20 -48.34 9.10 67.81
C GLU A 20 -48.79 9.31 66.40
N GLY A 21 -50.10 9.47 66.15
CA GLY A 21 -50.64 9.80 64.81
C GLY A 21 -50.15 11.15 64.27
N PHE A 22 -50.02 12.14 65.17
CA PHE A 22 -49.50 13.46 64.76
C PHE A 22 -47.98 13.44 64.48
N LEU A 23 -47.21 12.76 65.30
CA LEU A 23 -45.79 12.59 65.11
C LEU A 23 -45.48 11.86 63.77
N ARG A 24 -46.26 10.84 63.44
CA ARG A 24 -46.19 10.12 62.17
C ARG A 24 -46.53 11.06 60.99
N PHE A 25 -47.60 11.82 61.11
CA PHE A 25 -47.97 12.83 60.09
C PHE A 25 -46.88 13.88 59.90
N LEU A 26 -46.27 14.41 60.97
CA LEU A 26 -45.16 15.35 60.93
C LEU A 26 -43.94 14.74 60.25
N SER A 27 -43.61 13.50 60.63
CA SER A 27 -42.51 12.75 60.02
C SER A 27 -42.70 12.62 58.52
N ASP A 28 -43.90 12.16 58.09
CA ASP A 28 -44.22 12.00 56.67
C ASP A 28 -44.17 13.33 55.93
N LYS A 29 -44.63 14.40 56.52
CA LYS A 29 -44.61 15.74 55.94
C LYS A 29 -43.17 16.31 55.85
N LEU A 30 -42.36 16.14 56.86
CA LEU A 30 -40.98 16.53 56.87
C LEU A 30 -40.16 15.77 55.84
N TRP A 31 -40.41 14.47 55.74
CA TRP A 31 -39.77 13.65 54.69
C TRP A 31 -40.21 14.08 53.28
N SER A 32 -41.47 14.41 53.06
CA SER A 32 -41.92 14.91 51.78
C SER A 32 -41.25 16.23 51.42
N LEU A 33 -41.24 17.20 52.34
CA LEU A 33 -40.59 18.51 52.13
C LEU A 33 -39.06 18.38 51.92
N TYR A 34 -38.42 17.49 52.70
CA TYR A 34 -36.99 17.21 52.53
C TYR A 34 -36.71 16.60 51.15
N ARG A 35 -37.54 15.62 50.75
CA ARG A 35 -37.46 15.02 49.41
C ARG A 35 -37.58 16.05 48.29
N ASP A 36 -38.60 16.92 48.36
CA ASP A 36 -38.81 17.97 47.34
C ASP A 36 -37.62 18.93 47.30
N TYR A 37 -37.10 19.34 48.45
CA TYR A 37 -35.90 20.18 48.55
C TYR A 37 -34.67 19.52 47.94
N ILE A 38 -34.42 18.27 48.24
CA ILE A 38 -33.28 17.52 47.70
C ILE A 38 -33.44 17.32 46.16
N MET A 39 -34.65 17.00 45.71
CA MET A 39 -34.93 16.85 44.27
C MET A 39 -34.65 18.13 43.49
N ASP A 40 -35.02 19.29 44.00
CA ASP A 40 -34.72 20.57 43.38
C ASP A 40 -33.20 20.85 43.38
N LYS A 41 -32.50 20.55 44.46
CA LYS A 41 -31.04 20.68 44.54
C LYS A 41 -30.31 19.72 43.61
N MET A 42 -30.82 18.50 43.43
CA MET A 42 -30.28 17.52 42.50
C MET A 42 -30.41 17.98 41.06
N LYS A 43 -31.53 18.59 40.64
CA LYS A 43 -31.69 19.19 39.30
C LYS A 43 -30.63 20.27 39.05
N VAL A 44 -30.35 21.11 40.04
CA VAL A 44 -29.28 22.12 39.93
C VAL A 44 -27.91 21.44 39.81
N ALA A 45 -27.61 20.46 40.62
CA ALA A 45 -26.36 19.72 40.60
C ALA A 45 -26.14 18.97 39.29
N GLU A 46 -27.20 18.35 38.75
CA GLU A 46 -27.15 17.67 37.43
C GLU A 46 -26.78 18.64 36.30
N ASN A 47 -27.31 19.85 36.34
CA ASN A 47 -26.96 20.90 35.34
C ASN A 47 -25.52 21.42 35.49
N GLU A 48 -24.91 21.28 36.67
CA GLU A 48 -23.54 21.65 36.97
C GLU A 48 -22.51 20.57 36.52
N ILE A 49 -22.96 19.34 36.18
CA ILE A 49 -22.09 18.26 35.73
C ILE A 49 -21.59 18.56 34.30
N SER A 50 -20.28 18.71 34.17
CA SER A 50 -19.64 18.90 32.86
C SER A 50 -19.40 17.55 32.17
N TRP A 51 -20.30 17.13 31.30
CA TRP A 51 -20.19 15.88 30.52
C TRP A 51 -19.29 16.02 29.27
N ASN A 52 -18.15 16.72 29.42
CA ASN A 52 -17.16 16.83 28.33
C ASN A 52 -16.31 15.56 28.24
N LEU A 53 -16.94 14.43 27.89
CA LEU A 53 -16.25 13.18 27.69
C LEU A 53 -15.64 13.15 26.28
N ASN A 54 -14.33 12.92 26.21
CA ASN A 54 -13.68 12.63 24.94
C ASN A 54 -13.73 11.10 24.73
N ILE A 55 -14.63 10.66 23.86
CA ILE A 55 -14.74 9.27 23.41
C ILE A 55 -14.12 9.20 22.03
N PRO A 56 -12.91 8.63 21.86
CA PRO A 56 -12.28 8.52 20.55
C PRO A 56 -13.14 7.72 19.57
N ASN A 57 -13.12 8.09 18.29
CA ASN A 57 -13.82 7.34 17.28
C ASN A 57 -13.20 5.94 17.11
N ALA A 58 -14.02 4.93 17.07
CA ALA A 58 -13.60 3.59 16.69
C ALA A 58 -13.42 3.50 15.15
N LYS A 59 -12.67 2.51 14.68
CA LYS A 59 -12.48 2.23 13.25
C LYS A 59 -12.96 0.82 12.95
N GLU A 60 -13.82 0.68 11.97
CA GLU A 60 -14.33 -0.63 11.53
C GLU A 60 -13.19 -1.59 11.20
N ASN A 61 -13.30 -2.85 11.65
CA ASN A 61 -12.33 -3.93 11.49
C ASN A 61 -10.96 -3.71 12.17
N GLN A 62 -10.84 -2.75 13.08
CA GLN A 62 -9.62 -2.55 13.89
C GLN A 62 -9.94 -2.78 15.36
N GLU A 63 -9.03 -3.38 16.08
CA GLU A 63 -9.18 -3.55 17.53
C GLU A 63 -9.34 -2.19 18.21
N TYR A 64 -10.33 -2.08 19.09
CA TYR A 64 -10.64 -0.87 19.85
C TYR A 64 -10.65 -1.18 21.34
N ILE A 65 -9.84 -0.47 22.10
CA ILE A 65 -9.77 -0.58 23.56
C ILE A 65 -9.59 0.84 24.10
N GLU A 66 -10.67 1.38 24.68
CA GLU A 66 -10.65 2.74 25.25
C GLU A 66 -11.34 2.79 26.59
N THR A 67 -10.68 3.41 27.58
CA THR A 67 -11.21 3.62 28.91
C THR A 67 -11.54 5.10 29.12
N ILE A 68 -12.82 5.38 29.33
CA ILE A 68 -13.37 6.72 29.48
C ILE A 68 -13.69 6.96 30.97
N LYS A 69 -13.10 7.98 31.56
CA LYS A 69 -13.40 8.42 32.93
C LYS A 69 -14.62 9.32 32.94
N ILE A 70 -15.54 9.09 33.84
CA ILE A 70 -16.69 9.98 34.05
C ILE A 70 -16.26 11.25 34.80
N PRO A 71 -17.00 12.38 34.65
CA PRO A 71 -16.65 13.62 35.29
C PRO A 71 -16.79 13.56 36.82
N GLU A 72 -15.96 14.29 37.55
CA GLU A 72 -16.18 14.60 38.95
C GLU A 72 -17.31 15.62 39.09
N VAL A 73 -18.15 15.44 40.12
CA VAL A 73 -19.20 16.40 40.45
C VAL A 73 -18.64 17.49 41.38
N LYS A 74 -18.72 18.71 40.96
CA LYS A 74 -18.40 19.89 41.77
C LYS A 74 -19.64 20.74 41.88
N SER A 75 -20.63 20.28 42.70
CA SER A 75 -21.87 21.01 42.89
C SER A 75 -21.79 21.96 44.06
N SER A 76 -22.12 23.22 43.81
CA SER A 76 -22.31 24.21 44.87
C SER A 76 -23.60 23.97 45.65
N ALA A 77 -24.59 23.35 45.02
CA ALA A 77 -25.89 23.07 45.61
C ALA A 77 -25.90 21.89 46.60
N LEU A 78 -25.05 20.88 46.37
CA LEU A 78 -24.91 19.66 47.17
C LEU A 78 -23.43 19.28 47.32
N PRO A 79 -22.71 19.82 48.31
CA PRO A 79 -21.31 19.47 48.54
C PRO A 79 -21.17 17.97 48.91
N GLY A 80 -20.14 17.30 48.32
CA GLY A 80 -19.88 15.89 48.55
C GLY A 80 -20.69 14.94 47.67
N LEU A 81 -21.45 15.47 46.71
CA LEU A 81 -22.14 14.66 45.71
C LEU A 81 -21.14 13.93 44.80
N ASP A 82 -21.41 12.70 44.52
CA ASP A 82 -20.58 11.85 43.68
C ASP A 82 -21.40 11.08 42.64
N ILE A 83 -20.82 10.84 41.43
CA ILE A 83 -21.45 10.03 40.37
C ILE A 83 -20.98 8.58 40.49
N SER A 84 -21.91 7.65 40.33
CA SER A 84 -21.64 6.23 40.12
C SER A 84 -22.32 5.76 38.85
N LEU A 85 -21.52 5.47 37.81
CA LEU A 85 -21.99 4.84 36.60
C LEU A 85 -22.41 3.40 36.88
N GLU A 86 -23.53 2.96 36.33
CA GLU A 86 -24.07 1.62 36.54
C GLU A 86 -24.08 0.80 35.27
N GLU A 87 -24.40 1.44 34.14
CA GLU A 87 -24.54 0.75 32.87
C GLU A 87 -24.23 1.70 31.69
N VAL A 88 -23.70 1.15 30.63
CA VAL A 88 -23.55 1.82 29.32
C VAL A 88 -24.32 1.01 28.29
N ARG A 89 -25.28 1.65 27.63
CA ARG A 89 -26.11 1.06 26.56
C ARG A 89 -25.83 1.75 25.24
N GLY A 90 -26.32 1.17 24.15
CA GLY A 90 -26.24 1.74 22.78
C GLY A 90 -25.23 1.04 21.89
N ILE A 91 -24.38 0.17 22.45
CA ILE A 91 -23.52 -0.75 21.67
C ILE A 91 -23.76 -2.19 22.13
N GLU A 92 -23.75 -3.12 21.19
CA GLU A 92 -24.02 -4.54 21.41
C GLU A 92 -23.00 -5.37 20.65
N LYS A 93 -22.47 -6.41 21.26
CA LYS A 93 -21.44 -7.28 20.68
C LYS A 93 -21.90 -7.88 19.32
N GLU A 94 -23.12 -8.33 19.27
CA GLU A 94 -23.69 -9.02 18.10
C GLU A 94 -23.88 -8.08 16.91
N LYS A 95 -24.15 -6.79 17.14
CA LYS A 95 -24.41 -5.81 16.08
C LYS A 95 -23.19 -4.94 15.75
N HIS A 96 -22.47 -4.50 16.79
CA HIS A 96 -21.39 -3.52 16.64
C HIS A 96 -20.00 -4.13 16.81
N GLY A 97 -19.87 -5.38 17.25
CA GLY A 97 -18.58 -6.01 17.59
C GLY A 97 -17.94 -5.45 18.86
N LEU A 98 -18.65 -4.61 19.62
CA LEU A 98 -18.14 -3.87 20.78
C LEU A 98 -18.92 -4.18 22.05
N ILE A 99 -18.22 -4.14 23.19
CA ILE A 99 -18.79 -4.30 24.52
C ILE A 99 -18.33 -3.13 25.38
N ALA A 100 -19.27 -2.54 26.15
CA ALA A 100 -18.94 -1.57 27.18
C ALA A 100 -19.01 -2.24 28.57
N THR A 101 -17.98 -2.04 29.38
CA THR A 101 -17.87 -2.56 30.75
C THR A 101 -17.63 -1.43 31.72
N VAL A 102 -18.47 -1.32 32.77
CA VAL A 102 -18.31 -0.31 33.79
C VAL A 102 -17.32 -0.81 34.85
N SER A 103 -16.44 0.08 35.34
CA SER A 103 -15.50 -0.22 36.44
C SER A 103 -16.24 -0.50 37.76
N GLN A 104 -15.62 -1.28 38.64
CA GLN A 104 -16.24 -1.67 39.95
C GLN A 104 -16.56 -0.45 40.83
N ASP A 105 -15.78 0.61 40.74
CA ASP A 105 -16.00 1.86 41.47
C ASP A 105 -17.04 2.79 40.82
N GLY A 106 -17.49 2.45 39.62
CA GLY A 106 -18.42 3.26 38.83
C GLY A 106 -17.84 4.58 38.34
N LYS A 107 -16.50 4.74 38.24
CA LYS A 107 -15.83 5.98 37.88
C LYS A 107 -15.35 6.02 36.41
N SER A 108 -15.41 4.91 35.75
CA SER A 108 -15.04 4.79 34.35
C SER A 108 -15.82 3.68 33.66
N PHE A 109 -15.75 3.66 32.35
CA PHE A 109 -16.18 2.51 31.54
C PHE A 109 -15.16 2.26 30.43
N THR A 110 -15.02 1.01 30.05
CA THR A 110 -14.12 0.60 28.97
C THR A 110 -14.95 0.03 27.82
N ILE A 111 -14.70 0.49 26.61
CA ILE A 111 -15.26 -0.08 25.39
C ILE A 111 -14.18 -0.93 24.72
N THR A 112 -14.48 -2.21 24.46
CA THR A 112 -13.53 -3.15 23.85
C THR A 112 -14.18 -3.96 22.75
N GLY A 113 -13.36 -4.37 21.76
CA GLY A 113 -13.74 -5.27 20.70
C GLY A 113 -13.25 -4.84 19.32
N THR A 114 -13.71 -5.53 18.29
CA THR A 114 -13.45 -5.16 16.89
C THR A 114 -14.75 -4.64 16.28
N PRO A 115 -14.86 -3.33 16.03
CA PRO A 115 -16.09 -2.73 15.50
C PRO A 115 -16.48 -3.31 14.15
N THR A 116 -17.76 -3.57 13.96
CA THR A 116 -18.38 -3.90 12.65
C THR A 116 -19.59 -3.02 12.40
N LEU A 117 -19.82 -2.69 11.13
CA LEU A 117 -20.97 -1.93 10.67
C LEU A 117 -21.86 -2.75 9.71
N ASP A 118 -21.61 -4.04 9.54
CA ASP A 118 -22.31 -4.87 8.56
C ASP A 118 -23.81 -4.93 8.79
N ALA A 119 -24.27 -4.91 10.04
CA ALA A 119 -25.69 -4.86 10.40
C ALA A 119 -26.39 -3.53 10.04
N PHE A 120 -25.63 -2.48 9.77
CA PHE A 120 -26.10 -1.11 9.55
C PHE A 120 -25.92 -0.65 8.09
N ARG A 121 -25.42 -1.54 7.20
CA ARG A 121 -25.22 -1.23 5.78
C ARG A 121 -26.54 -1.34 5.03
N LYS A 122 -26.87 -0.27 4.31
CA LYS A 122 -27.95 -0.26 3.32
C LYS A 122 -27.31 -0.25 1.94
N ASP A 123 -27.77 -1.13 1.04
CA ASP A 123 -27.33 -1.20 -0.36
C ASP A 123 -25.80 -1.37 -0.57
N GLY A 124 -25.13 -2.02 0.38
CA GLY A 124 -23.77 -2.55 0.21
C GLY A 124 -22.60 -1.58 0.37
N ALA A 125 -22.79 -0.25 0.42
CA ALA A 125 -21.66 0.66 0.48
C ALA A 125 -21.61 1.54 1.74
N THR A 126 -22.69 2.22 2.09
CA THR A 126 -22.72 3.20 3.18
C THR A 126 -23.43 2.64 4.40
N ALA A 127 -22.82 2.75 5.58
CA ALA A 127 -23.44 2.35 6.84
C ALA A 127 -23.78 3.57 7.71
N GLU A 128 -24.77 3.42 8.59
CA GLU A 128 -24.93 4.34 9.71
C GLU A 128 -23.68 4.20 10.62
N SER A 129 -22.99 5.30 10.88
CA SER A 129 -21.70 5.32 11.57
C SER A 129 -21.71 6.05 12.91
N THR A 130 -22.83 6.70 13.24
CA THR A 130 -22.99 7.46 14.48
C THR A 130 -24.07 6.82 15.33
N PHE A 131 -23.71 6.43 16.53
CA PHE A 131 -24.57 5.76 17.50
C PHE A 131 -24.74 6.61 18.74
N GLU A 132 -25.79 6.37 19.51
CA GLU A 132 -26.04 7.03 20.78
C GLU A 132 -25.72 6.09 21.95
N LEU A 133 -24.69 6.43 22.73
CA LEU A 133 -24.44 5.76 24.02
C LEU A 133 -25.33 6.39 25.08
N THR A 134 -25.99 5.56 25.86
CA THR A 134 -26.76 5.96 27.03
C THR A 134 -26.02 5.52 28.29
N LEU A 135 -25.50 6.48 29.04
CA LEU A 135 -24.84 6.28 30.33
C LEU A 135 -25.89 6.33 31.42
N LYS A 136 -26.16 5.21 32.10
CA LYS A 136 -27.04 5.12 33.23
C LYS A 136 -26.23 5.28 34.50
N TYR A 137 -26.56 6.28 35.33
CA TYR A 137 -25.79 6.61 36.54
C TYR A 137 -26.66 7.01 37.69
N THR A 138 -26.08 6.98 38.89
CA THR A 138 -26.71 7.45 40.12
C THR A 138 -25.84 8.49 40.79
N LEU A 139 -26.49 9.38 41.53
CA LEU A 139 -25.82 10.34 42.40
C LEU A 139 -25.72 9.76 43.82
N ARG A 140 -24.50 9.67 44.34
CA ARG A 140 -24.20 9.21 45.72
C ARG A 140 -23.88 10.39 46.59
N GLY A 141 -23.97 10.22 47.93
CA GLY A 141 -23.69 11.27 48.91
C GLY A 141 -24.94 12.02 49.36
N ILE A 142 -26.13 11.47 49.10
CA ILE A 142 -27.42 11.99 49.51
C ILE A 142 -28.16 10.87 50.23
N ASP A 143 -28.61 11.13 51.45
CA ASP A 143 -29.46 10.21 52.23
C ASP A 143 -30.91 10.32 51.71
N LEU A 144 -31.22 9.65 50.64
CA LEU A 144 -32.59 9.46 50.16
C LEU A 144 -32.99 8.01 50.30
N PRO A 145 -34.25 7.75 50.67
CA PRO A 145 -34.77 6.38 50.83
C PRO A 145 -34.84 5.63 49.49
N GLU A 146 -34.84 6.33 48.37
CA GLU A 146 -34.93 5.79 47.03
C GLU A 146 -33.70 6.19 46.19
N LYS A 147 -33.17 5.22 45.45
CA LYS A 147 -32.09 5.42 44.52
C LYS A 147 -32.61 6.15 43.26
N ILE A 148 -32.01 7.28 42.93
CA ILE A 148 -32.41 8.05 41.75
C ILE A 148 -31.47 7.69 40.60
N GLU A 149 -32.05 7.07 39.58
CA GLU A 149 -31.36 6.72 38.34
C GLU A 149 -31.52 7.83 37.32
N LEU A 150 -30.40 8.24 36.73
CA LEU A 150 -30.32 9.29 35.70
C LEU A 150 -29.66 8.73 34.43
N GLU A 151 -29.93 9.36 33.31
CA GLU A 151 -29.35 8.95 32.02
C GLU A 151 -28.69 10.13 31.32
N LYS A 152 -27.54 9.87 30.72
CA LYS A 152 -26.84 10.81 29.83
C LYS A 152 -26.59 10.19 28.48
N LYS A 153 -27.04 10.86 27.42
CA LYS A 153 -26.83 10.45 26.05
C LYS A 153 -25.59 11.11 25.48
N MET A 154 -24.75 10.34 24.78
CA MET A 154 -23.49 10.77 24.18
C MET A 154 -23.35 10.18 22.77
N PRO A 155 -22.86 10.94 21.78
CA PRO A 155 -22.58 10.38 20.47
C PRO A 155 -21.34 9.48 20.53
N PHE A 156 -21.37 8.39 19.77
CA PHE A 156 -20.26 7.51 19.53
C PHE A 156 -20.15 7.22 18.04
N VAL A 157 -18.94 7.37 17.47
CA VAL A 157 -18.70 7.22 16.04
C VAL A 157 -17.84 6.01 15.76
N ILE A 158 -18.26 5.18 14.83
CA ILE A 158 -17.46 4.12 14.23
C ILE A 158 -17.14 4.54 12.80
N ASN A 159 -15.90 4.94 12.53
CA ASN A 159 -15.45 5.29 11.20
C ASN A 159 -15.49 4.04 10.31
N GLN A 160 -16.15 4.15 9.17
CA GLN A 160 -16.28 3.05 8.21
C GLN A 160 -14.92 2.64 7.65
N ASP A 161 -14.73 1.35 7.37
CA ASP A 161 -13.57 0.86 6.63
C ASP A 161 -13.60 1.45 5.20
N PRO A 162 -12.60 2.27 4.83
CA PRO A 162 -12.57 2.90 3.51
C PRO A 162 -12.59 1.87 2.36
N ARG A 163 -12.10 0.65 2.58
CA ARG A 163 -12.11 -0.42 1.57
C ARG A 163 -13.54 -0.79 1.16
N LYS A 164 -14.48 -0.75 2.12
CA LYS A 164 -15.89 -1.08 1.90
C LYS A 164 -16.68 0.05 1.24
N LEU A 165 -16.10 1.24 1.07
CA LEU A 165 -16.73 2.35 0.35
C LEU A 165 -16.54 2.25 -1.17
N TRP A 166 -15.54 1.49 -1.62
CA TRP A 166 -15.25 1.31 -3.03
C TRP A 166 -16.12 0.23 -3.66
N LYS A 167 -16.72 0.57 -4.80
CA LYS A 167 -17.51 -0.37 -5.61
C LYS A 167 -16.64 -0.95 -6.69
N ASN A 168 -16.79 -2.23 -6.97
CA ASN A 168 -16.20 -2.86 -8.13
C ASN A 168 -17.27 -2.96 -9.23
N ILE A 169 -17.38 -1.89 -10.04
CA ILE A 169 -18.33 -1.81 -11.15
C ILE A 169 -17.70 -2.50 -12.36
N PRO A 170 -18.35 -3.52 -12.93
CA PRO A 170 -17.89 -4.16 -14.15
C PRO A 170 -17.78 -3.15 -15.30
N VAL A 171 -16.80 -3.35 -16.19
CA VAL A 171 -16.63 -2.50 -17.38
C VAL A 171 -17.79 -2.74 -18.34
N ASP A 172 -18.51 -1.68 -18.69
CA ASP A 172 -19.52 -1.72 -19.75
C ASP A 172 -18.87 -1.51 -21.13
N TRP A 173 -18.36 -2.60 -21.67
CA TRP A 173 -17.70 -2.59 -22.98
C TRP A 173 -18.60 -2.11 -24.12
N ASN A 174 -19.93 -2.14 -23.98
CA ASN A 174 -20.84 -1.68 -25.03
C ASN A 174 -20.88 -0.15 -25.12
N ASN A 175 -20.66 0.54 -24.03
CA ASN A 175 -20.69 1.99 -23.95
C ASN A 175 -19.30 2.66 -24.12
N LEU A 176 -18.23 1.88 -24.29
CA LEU A 176 -16.91 2.44 -24.55
C LEU A 176 -16.77 2.85 -26.02
N PRO A 177 -15.96 3.90 -26.30
CA PRO A 177 -15.65 4.33 -27.67
C PRO A 177 -14.98 3.21 -28.49
N GLU A 178 -15.27 3.19 -29.79
CA GLU A 178 -14.59 2.30 -30.72
C GLU A 178 -13.22 2.89 -31.15
N PRO A 179 -12.20 2.03 -31.30
CA PRO A 179 -12.16 0.59 -31.02
C PRO A 179 -12.11 0.32 -29.50
N LYS A 180 -12.85 -0.70 -29.02
CA LYS A 180 -13.06 -0.93 -27.57
C LYS A 180 -11.82 -1.44 -26.84
N TYR A 181 -10.91 -2.14 -27.50
CA TYR A 181 -9.69 -2.73 -26.91
C TYR A 181 -9.93 -3.42 -25.57
N GLN A 182 -10.73 -4.49 -25.59
CA GLN A 182 -11.07 -5.24 -24.37
C GLN A 182 -9.81 -5.80 -23.70
N LYS A 183 -9.76 -5.71 -22.39
CA LYS A 183 -8.66 -6.16 -21.56
C LYS A 183 -9.22 -6.68 -20.23
N ASP A 184 -8.62 -7.74 -19.70
CA ASP A 184 -9.02 -8.30 -18.41
C ASP A 184 -8.65 -7.36 -17.24
N ASP A 185 -9.43 -7.44 -16.16
CA ASP A 185 -9.23 -6.64 -14.95
C ASP A 185 -7.92 -6.98 -14.22
N SER A 186 -7.34 -8.12 -14.52
CA SER A 186 -6.06 -8.57 -13.96
C SER A 186 -5.28 -9.43 -14.94
N GLN A 187 -3.96 -9.47 -14.75
CA GLN A 187 -3.03 -10.33 -15.47
C GLN A 187 -1.94 -10.75 -14.51
N CYS A 188 -1.51 -11.99 -14.54
CA CYS A 188 -0.34 -12.45 -13.80
C CYS A 188 0.41 -13.53 -14.59
N GLU A 189 1.73 -13.60 -14.38
CA GLU A 189 2.60 -14.53 -15.09
C GLU A 189 3.76 -14.95 -14.19
N TYR A 190 4.20 -16.20 -14.38
CA TYR A 190 5.40 -16.75 -13.75
C TYR A 190 6.23 -17.43 -14.83
N VAL A 191 7.50 -17.02 -14.93
CA VAL A 191 8.48 -17.62 -15.84
C VAL A 191 9.52 -18.35 -15.00
N LYS A 192 9.42 -19.68 -15.01
CA LYS A 192 10.39 -20.55 -14.36
C LYS A 192 11.65 -20.64 -15.21
N VAL A 193 12.81 -20.46 -14.57
CA VAL A 193 14.11 -20.58 -15.22
C VAL A 193 14.97 -21.58 -14.45
N GLY A 194 15.17 -22.75 -15.02
CA GLY A 194 15.99 -23.80 -14.41
C GLY A 194 17.46 -23.41 -14.31
N ALA A 195 18.19 -24.08 -13.41
CA ALA A 195 19.63 -23.92 -13.28
C ALA A 195 20.37 -24.22 -14.61
N LEU A 196 21.53 -23.60 -14.82
CA LEU A 196 22.40 -23.91 -15.94
C LEU A 196 22.93 -25.37 -15.85
N GLU A 197 23.49 -25.88 -16.97
CA GLU A 197 24.05 -27.24 -17.02
C GLU A 197 25.13 -27.52 -15.96
N ASP A 198 25.85 -26.48 -15.51
CA ASP A 198 26.86 -26.57 -14.44
C ASP A 198 26.26 -26.50 -13.03
N GLY A 199 24.92 -26.41 -12.91
CA GLY A 199 24.19 -26.33 -11.66
C GLY A 199 24.07 -24.90 -11.11
N THR A 200 24.55 -23.88 -11.84
CA THR A 200 24.43 -22.48 -11.42
C THR A 200 22.98 -22.06 -11.37
N PRO A 201 22.43 -21.57 -10.21
CA PRO A 201 21.06 -21.12 -10.11
C PRO A 201 20.81 -19.96 -11.06
N GLN A 202 19.63 -19.94 -11.67
CA GLN A 202 19.11 -18.82 -12.44
C GLN A 202 18.00 -18.14 -11.65
N LYS A 203 17.56 -16.98 -12.10
CA LYS A 203 16.50 -16.20 -11.43
C LYS A 203 15.17 -16.42 -12.15
N ASP A 204 14.09 -16.58 -11.37
CA ASP A 204 12.73 -16.65 -11.88
C ASP A 204 12.13 -15.28 -12.09
N ILE A 205 11.10 -15.16 -12.94
CA ILE A 205 10.32 -13.93 -13.09
C ILE A 205 8.91 -14.17 -12.58
N VAL A 206 8.40 -13.25 -11.76
CA VAL A 206 6.99 -13.15 -11.43
C VAL A 206 6.49 -11.75 -11.76
N ALA A 207 5.32 -11.67 -12.38
CA ALA A 207 4.70 -10.38 -12.71
C ALA A 207 3.19 -10.42 -12.49
N ALA A 208 2.63 -9.30 -12.06
CA ALA A 208 1.19 -9.14 -11.90
C ALA A 208 0.77 -7.70 -12.17
N SER A 209 -0.46 -7.56 -12.71
CA SER A 209 -1.11 -6.29 -12.97
C SER A 209 -2.58 -6.39 -12.59
N LYS A 210 -3.10 -5.40 -11.85
CA LYS A 210 -4.46 -5.38 -11.33
C LYS A 210 -5.11 -4.03 -11.55
N ARG A 211 -6.40 -4.05 -11.95
CA ARG A 211 -7.21 -2.86 -12.07
C ARG A 211 -7.33 -2.12 -10.73
N GLY A 212 -7.05 -0.83 -10.76
CA GLY A 212 -7.12 0.05 -9.60
C GLY A 212 -8.55 0.27 -9.10
N ARG A 213 -8.67 0.66 -7.83
CA ARG A 213 -9.98 0.94 -7.22
C ARG A 213 -10.65 2.15 -7.83
N SER A 214 -9.90 3.17 -8.26
CA SER A 214 -10.42 4.33 -9.00
C SER A 214 -11.11 3.90 -10.28
N HIS A 215 -10.45 3.09 -11.12
CA HIS A 215 -11.02 2.54 -12.33
C HIS A 215 -12.21 1.61 -12.04
N ALA A 216 -12.11 0.76 -11.01
CA ALA A 216 -13.19 -0.13 -10.61
C ALA A 216 -14.43 0.63 -10.11
N GLN A 217 -14.27 1.74 -9.40
CA GLN A 217 -15.35 2.59 -8.93
C GLN A 217 -16.10 3.30 -10.06
N GLU A 218 -15.39 3.62 -11.14
CA GLU A 218 -15.94 4.30 -12.32
C GLU A 218 -16.40 3.34 -13.43
N GLY A 219 -16.17 2.03 -13.28
CA GLY A 219 -16.41 1.04 -14.32
C GLY A 219 -15.48 1.18 -15.53
N LYS A 220 -14.30 1.80 -15.35
CA LYS A 220 -13.24 1.91 -16.35
C LYS A 220 -12.40 0.63 -16.42
N PRO A 221 -11.83 0.29 -17.57
CA PRO A 221 -10.92 -0.85 -17.69
C PRO A 221 -9.57 -0.59 -17.00
N ARG A 222 -8.77 -1.63 -16.82
CA ARG A 222 -7.37 -1.55 -16.46
C ARG A 222 -6.56 -1.01 -17.63
N ASP A 223 -5.74 0.01 -17.42
CA ASP A 223 -4.93 0.66 -18.43
C ASP A 223 -3.47 0.20 -18.43
N ASP A 224 -2.95 -0.31 -17.31
CA ASP A 224 -1.60 -0.88 -17.16
C ASP A 224 -1.39 -2.18 -17.95
N HIS A 225 -0.14 -2.40 -18.38
CA HIS A 225 0.30 -3.65 -19.00
C HIS A 225 1.72 -4.03 -18.59
N PHE A 226 2.02 -5.34 -18.68
CA PHE A 226 3.38 -5.85 -18.60
C PHE A 226 3.57 -6.97 -19.62
N ARG A 227 4.83 -7.22 -19.96
CA ARG A 227 5.27 -8.42 -20.65
C ARG A 227 6.65 -8.82 -20.13
N VAL A 228 6.83 -10.12 -19.88
CA VAL A 228 8.09 -10.69 -19.40
C VAL A 228 8.45 -11.93 -20.22
N GLU A 229 9.74 -12.11 -20.48
CA GLU A 229 10.25 -13.20 -21.30
C GLU A 229 11.61 -13.66 -20.79
N HIS A 230 11.87 -14.97 -20.90
CA HIS A 230 13.22 -15.54 -20.81
C HIS A 230 13.53 -16.30 -22.09
N MET A 231 14.68 -16.02 -22.71
CA MET A 231 15.11 -16.62 -23.97
C MET A 231 16.03 -17.81 -23.73
N ASP A 232 16.01 -18.80 -24.63
CA ASP A 232 16.86 -20.01 -24.55
C ASP A 232 18.36 -19.70 -24.47
N ASN A 233 18.80 -18.55 -24.98
CA ASN A 233 20.19 -18.09 -24.88
C ASN A 233 20.50 -17.32 -23.59
N GLY A 234 19.59 -17.32 -22.59
CA GLY A 234 19.79 -16.81 -21.26
C GLY A 234 19.49 -15.32 -21.06
N TRP A 235 18.96 -14.62 -22.08
CA TRP A 235 18.51 -13.25 -21.93
C TRP A 235 17.12 -13.19 -21.28
N TYR A 236 16.95 -12.29 -20.32
CA TYR A 236 15.68 -11.87 -19.72
C TYR A 236 15.25 -10.55 -20.31
N ILE A 237 13.99 -10.38 -20.60
CA ILE A 237 13.40 -9.13 -21.10
C ILE A 237 12.15 -8.86 -20.27
N MET A 238 12.06 -7.67 -19.69
CA MET A 238 10.90 -7.27 -18.87
C MET A 238 10.44 -5.88 -19.27
N ALA A 239 9.15 -5.72 -19.47
CA ALA A 239 8.52 -4.44 -19.76
C ALA A 239 7.30 -4.22 -18.87
N VAL A 240 7.15 -3.00 -18.34
CA VAL A 240 5.98 -2.52 -17.61
C VAL A 240 5.59 -1.17 -18.20
N ALA A 241 4.31 -0.96 -18.43
CA ALA A 241 3.78 0.27 -18.98
C ALA A 241 2.47 0.65 -18.30
N ASP A 242 2.40 1.88 -17.79
CA ASP A 242 1.23 2.50 -17.24
C ASP A 242 0.50 3.30 -18.31
N GLY A 243 -0.78 3.06 -18.48
CA GLY A 243 -1.61 3.78 -19.43
C GLY A 243 -2.24 5.01 -18.80
N ALA A 244 -1.93 6.20 -19.30
CA ALA A 244 -2.44 7.45 -18.76
C ALA A 244 -3.97 7.45 -18.60
N GLY A 245 -4.48 7.57 -17.36
CA GLY A 245 -5.92 7.49 -17.04
C GLY A 245 -6.78 8.58 -17.70
N SER A 246 -6.17 9.64 -18.23
CA SER A 246 -6.83 10.68 -19.03
C SER A 246 -6.91 10.35 -20.53
N ALA A 247 -6.21 9.31 -21.00
CA ALA A 247 -6.13 8.95 -22.42
C ALA A 247 -7.09 7.79 -22.73
N MET A 248 -8.00 8.01 -23.67
CA MET A 248 -9.12 7.12 -23.99
C MET A 248 -8.72 5.68 -24.38
N PHE A 249 -7.55 5.51 -24.99
CA PHE A 249 -7.04 4.24 -25.49
C PHE A 249 -5.69 3.87 -24.86
N SER A 250 -5.38 4.41 -23.68
CA SER A 250 -4.11 4.17 -22.94
C SER A 250 -3.85 2.67 -22.73
N ARG A 251 -4.90 1.89 -22.42
CA ARG A 251 -4.80 0.42 -22.28
C ARG A 251 -4.30 -0.29 -23.54
N LYS A 252 -4.55 0.26 -24.73
CA LYS A 252 -3.96 -0.24 -25.99
C LYS A 252 -2.55 0.27 -26.17
N GLY A 253 -2.31 1.53 -25.79
CA GLY A 253 -0.98 2.13 -25.80
C GLY A 253 0.01 1.34 -24.94
N SER A 254 -0.35 1.03 -23.70
CA SER A 254 0.50 0.24 -22.78
C SER A 254 0.77 -1.18 -23.30
N MET A 255 -0.25 -1.82 -23.90
CA MET A 255 -0.09 -3.14 -24.53
C MET A 255 0.91 -3.08 -25.68
N ILE A 256 0.74 -2.14 -26.62
CA ILE A 256 1.68 -1.98 -27.76
C ILE A 256 3.08 -1.65 -27.24
N ALA A 257 3.20 -0.78 -26.22
CA ALA A 257 4.48 -0.40 -25.66
C ALA A 257 5.26 -1.62 -25.15
N CYS A 258 4.63 -2.50 -24.40
CA CYS A 258 5.25 -3.72 -23.88
C CYS A 258 5.52 -4.74 -24.99
N ASP A 259 4.51 -5.05 -25.83
CA ASP A 259 4.61 -6.10 -26.84
C ASP A 259 5.68 -5.78 -27.87
N GLU A 260 5.62 -4.61 -28.49
CA GLU A 260 6.56 -4.21 -29.54
C GLU A 260 8.00 -4.06 -29.03
N SER A 261 8.17 -3.52 -27.79
CA SER A 261 9.52 -3.38 -27.24
C SER A 261 10.14 -4.74 -26.89
N VAL A 262 9.37 -5.66 -26.30
CA VAL A 262 9.86 -7.00 -25.98
C VAL A 262 10.14 -7.79 -27.26
N ASP A 263 9.23 -7.78 -28.25
CA ASP A 263 9.43 -8.50 -29.51
C ASP A 263 10.65 -7.99 -30.27
N TYR A 264 10.88 -6.66 -30.30
CA TYR A 264 12.07 -6.10 -30.90
C TYR A 264 13.35 -6.52 -30.16
N CYS A 265 13.37 -6.44 -28.83
CA CYS A 265 14.53 -6.91 -28.04
C CYS A 265 14.79 -8.41 -28.31
N LYS A 266 13.77 -9.27 -28.33
CA LYS A 266 13.91 -10.70 -28.65
C LYS A 266 14.59 -10.88 -30.00
N LEU A 267 14.12 -10.19 -31.04
CA LEU A 267 14.69 -10.28 -32.39
C LEU A 267 16.17 -9.91 -32.41
N GLN A 268 16.57 -8.84 -31.72
CA GLN A 268 17.95 -8.37 -31.70
C GLN A 268 18.86 -9.27 -30.84
N LEU A 269 18.30 -9.91 -29.80
CA LEU A 269 19.07 -10.73 -28.87
C LEU A 269 19.21 -12.22 -29.28
N ILE A 270 18.54 -12.68 -30.34
CA ILE A 270 18.68 -14.07 -30.84
C ILE A 270 20.13 -14.39 -31.23
N ASN A 271 20.82 -13.47 -31.93
CA ASN A 271 22.19 -13.62 -32.41
C ASN A 271 23.05 -12.41 -32.04
N CYS A 272 23.19 -12.15 -30.75
CA CYS A 272 23.85 -10.93 -30.24
C CYS A 272 25.29 -11.17 -29.73
N LYS A 273 26.03 -12.10 -30.35
CA LYS A 273 27.38 -12.46 -29.89
C LYS A 273 28.30 -11.24 -29.83
N ASP A 274 28.27 -10.36 -30.81
CA ASP A 274 29.10 -9.14 -30.85
C ASP A 274 28.80 -8.23 -29.66
N PHE A 275 27.54 -8.14 -29.25
CA PHE A 275 27.13 -7.41 -28.05
C PHE A 275 27.67 -8.08 -26.78
N GLU A 276 27.53 -9.39 -26.65
CA GLU A 276 28.06 -10.14 -25.50
C GLU A 276 29.59 -10.06 -25.40
N ASP A 277 30.30 -10.12 -26.54
CA ASP A 277 31.75 -9.93 -26.61
C ASP A 277 32.15 -8.51 -26.20
N SER A 278 31.37 -7.50 -26.57
CA SER A 278 31.55 -6.10 -26.17
C SER A 278 31.35 -5.90 -24.65
N ILE A 279 30.31 -6.52 -24.05
CA ILE A 279 30.10 -6.52 -22.60
C ILE A 279 31.29 -7.17 -21.88
N ALA A 280 31.75 -8.34 -22.36
CA ALA A 280 32.88 -9.04 -21.79
C ALA A 280 34.19 -8.23 -21.92
N LYS A 281 34.39 -7.52 -23.02
CA LYS A 281 35.51 -6.60 -23.25
C LYS A 281 35.48 -5.45 -22.24
N TYR A 282 34.33 -4.79 -22.08
CA TYR A 282 34.13 -3.72 -21.11
C TYR A 282 34.44 -4.17 -19.67
N ASN A 283 34.01 -5.37 -19.26
CA ASN A 283 34.26 -5.90 -17.93
C ASN A 283 35.75 -6.17 -17.62
N ARG A 284 36.56 -6.44 -18.63
CA ARG A 284 38.00 -6.80 -18.48
C ARG A 284 38.98 -5.65 -18.63
N GLN A 285 38.52 -4.46 -19.01
CA GLN A 285 39.41 -3.38 -19.44
C GLN A 285 40.07 -2.63 -18.27
N ASN A 286 41.33 -2.21 -18.52
CA ASN A 286 42.02 -1.24 -17.69
C ASN A 286 41.52 0.18 -17.98
N VAL A 287 41.73 1.11 -17.04
CA VAL A 287 41.17 2.49 -17.06
C VAL A 287 41.41 3.24 -18.38
N ASP A 288 42.53 3.01 -19.09
CA ASP A 288 42.88 3.76 -20.31
C ASP A 288 42.06 3.41 -21.57
N SER A 289 41.36 2.27 -21.58
CA SER A 289 40.49 1.82 -22.70
C SER A 289 39.04 1.64 -22.30
N GLU A 290 38.69 1.97 -21.08
CA GLU A 290 37.35 1.80 -20.49
C GLU A 290 36.30 2.65 -21.22
N GLU A 291 36.63 3.89 -21.57
CA GLU A 291 35.70 4.80 -22.27
C GLU A 291 35.32 4.29 -23.67
N GLU A 292 36.26 3.73 -24.41
CA GLU A 292 36.00 3.17 -25.75
C GLU A 292 35.13 1.91 -25.69
N ALA A 293 35.42 1.00 -24.74
CA ALA A 293 34.63 -0.19 -24.52
C ALA A 293 33.21 0.14 -24.01
N ARG A 294 33.10 1.13 -23.13
CA ARG A 294 31.83 1.66 -22.66
C ARG A 294 30.97 2.23 -23.78
N LYS A 295 31.58 3.01 -24.68
CA LYS A 295 30.94 3.58 -25.86
C LYS A 295 30.42 2.47 -26.79
N GLU A 296 31.18 1.39 -26.98
CA GLU A 296 30.78 0.23 -27.78
C GLU A 296 29.55 -0.47 -27.18
N VAL A 297 29.56 -0.78 -25.89
CA VAL A 297 28.39 -1.34 -25.16
C VAL A 297 27.19 -0.37 -25.25
N GLY A 298 27.43 0.93 -25.05
CA GLY A 298 26.40 1.97 -25.16
C GLY A 298 25.71 2.01 -26.53
N ASN A 299 26.47 1.84 -27.60
CA ASN A 299 25.92 1.79 -28.95
C ASN A 299 25.02 0.56 -29.18
N PHE A 300 25.39 -0.61 -28.62
CA PHE A 300 24.51 -1.79 -28.66
C PHE A 300 23.24 -1.57 -27.84
N ILE A 301 23.32 -1.01 -26.64
CA ILE A 301 22.14 -0.70 -25.82
C ILE A 301 21.23 0.28 -26.55
N TYR A 302 21.79 1.29 -27.18
CA TYR A 302 21.03 2.24 -28.00
C TYR A 302 20.29 1.53 -29.13
N SER A 303 20.98 0.65 -29.90
CA SER A 303 20.42 -0.08 -31.04
C SER A 303 19.43 -1.19 -30.65
N ILE A 304 19.51 -1.71 -29.43
CA ILE A 304 18.62 -2.77 -28.93
C ILE A 304 17.50 -2.16 -28.08
N VAL A 305 17.84 -1.59 -26.94
CA VAL A 305 16.86 -1.13 -25.94
C VAL A 305 16.25 0.23 -26.35
N GLY A 306 17.08 1.17 -26.79
CA GLY A 306 16.61 2.48 -27.28
C GLY A 306 15.76 2.36 -28.54
N ALA A 307 16.20 1.54 -29.51
CA ALA A 307 15.44 1.29 -30.72
C ALA A 307 14.13 0.52 -30.45
N ALA A 308 14.10 -0.38 -29.46
CA ALA A 308 12.87 -1.05 -29.03
C ALA A 308 11.81 -0.05 -28.54
N ALA A 309 12.21 0.90 -27.70
CA ALA A 309 11.31 1.97 -27.25
C ALA A 309 10.82 2.86 -28.41
N PHE A 310 11.71 3.19 -29.37
CA PHE A 310 11.33 3.94 -30.56
C PHE A 310 10.39 3.14 -31.46
N LYS A 311 10.60 1.84 -31.63
CA LYS A 311 9.71 0.95 -32.38
C LYS A 311 8.31 0.93 -31.77
N ALA A 312 8.21 0.80 -30.45
CA ALA A 312 6.95 0.87 -29.72
C ALA A 312 6.24 2.22 -29.92
N HIS A 313 6.99 3.34 -29.85
CA HIS A 313 6.45 4.67 -30.18
C HIS A 313 5.88 4.72 -31.64
N LYS A 314 6.62 4.23 -32.64
CA LYS A 314 6.16 4.16 -34.02
C LYS A 314 4.91 3.28 -34.16
N ALA A 315 4.85 2.14 -33.50
CA ALA A 315 3.70 1.23 -33.54
C ALA A 315 2.44 1.88 -32.93
N ILE A 316 2.56 2.61 -31.84
CA ILE A 316 1.44 3.38 -31.26
C ILE A 316 0.95 4.45 -32.28
N ASN A 317 1.86 5.17 -32.91
CA ASN A 317 1.51 6.16 -33.94
C ASN A 317 0.81 5.53 -35.14
N ALA A 318 1.25 4.35 -35.59
CA ALA A 318 0.64 3.59 -36.67
C ALA A 318 -0.78 3.13 -36.30
N GLU A 319 -0.96 2.58 -35.09
CA GLU A 319 -2.28 2.17 -34.56
C GLU A 319 -3.25 3.37 -34.54
N ALA A 320 -2.80 4.50 -34.00
CA ALA A 320 -3.58 5.72 -33.99
C ALA A 320 -3.98 6.19 -35.39
N ALA A 321 -3.05 6.14 -36.35
CA ALA A 321 -3.31 6.53 -37.75
C ALA A 321 -4.33 5.60 -38.42
N VAL A 322 -4.23 4.28 -38.23
CA VAL A 322 -5.21 3.29 -38.74
C VAL A 322 -6.61 3.61 -38.25
N ASN A 323 -6.74 3.97 -36.98
CA ASN A 323 -8.02 4.30 -36.34
C ASN A 323 -8.42 5.78 -36.55
N LYS A 324 -7.62 6.57 -37.28
CA LYS A 324 -7.84 8.02 -37.47
C LYS A 324 -7.96 8.79 -36.14
N GLN A 325 -7.18 8.39 -35.16
CA GLN A 325 -7.14 8.97 -33.81
C GLN A 325 -5.84 9.76 -33.61
N ASN A 326 -5.83 10.63 -32.58
CA ASN A 326 -4.61 11.30 -32.14
C ASN A 326 -3.76 10.33 -31.29
N PRO A 327 -2.45 10.18 -31.55
CA PRO A 327 -1.56 9.35 -30.74
C PRO A 327 -1.60 9.67 -29.23
N LYS A 328 -1.88 10.90 -28.83
CA LYS A 328 -2.03 11.31 -27.43
C LYS A 328 -3.13 10.55 -26.69
N LEU A 329 -4.14 10.01 -27.41
CA LEU A 329 -5.19 9.19 -26.82
C LEU A 329 -4.71 7.78 -26.42
N TYR A 330 -3.50 7.39 -26.82
CA TYR A 330 -2.81 6.14 -26.50
C TYR A 330 -1.65 6.38 -25.52
N ALA A 331 -1.64 7.54 -24.82
CA ALA A 331 -0.53 7.91 -23.96
C ALA A 331 -0.26 6.83 -22.90
N THR A 332 1.01 6.46 -22.77
CA THR A 332 1.50 5.43 -21.85
C THR A 332 2.94 5.70 -21.47
N THR A 333 3.35 5.22 -20.30
CA THR A 333 4.74 5.10 -19.87
C THR A 333 5.40 3.86 -20.48
N LEU A 334 6.70 3.68 -20.28
CA LEU A 334 7.42 2.44 -20.57
C LEU A 334 8.65 2.31 -19.69
N LEU A 335 8.71 1.23 -18.93
CA LEU A 335 9.89 0.72 -18.25
C LEU A 335 10.31 -0.55 -18.96
N LEU A 336 11.55 -0.60 -19.48
CA LEU A 336 12.06 -1.74 -20.23
C LEU A 336 13.44 -2.12 -19.71
N THR A 337 13.65 -3.43 -19.46
CA THR A 337 14.96 -3.96 -19.10
C THR A 337 15.31 -5.20 -19.90
N ILE A 338 16.60 -5.34 -20.21
CA ILE A 338 17.22 -6.59 -20.64
C ILE A 338 18.27 -6.98 -19.61
N CYS A 339 18.40 -8.29 -19.33
CA CYS A 339 19.33 -8.78 -18.34
C CYS A 339 19.87 -10.16 -18.74
N LYS A 340 21.15 -10.44 -18.44
CA LYS A 340 21.76 -11.75 -18.66
C LYS A 340 22.83 -12.03 -17.64
N ARG A 341 22.91 -13.29 -17.19
CA ARG A 341 24.02 -13.78 -16.37
C ARG A 341 25.18 -14.22 -17.24
N PHE A 342 26.37 -13.72 -16.91
CA PHE A 342 27.64 -14.14 -17.45
C PHE A 342 28.48 -14.84 -16.33
N ASN A 343 29.61 -15.43 -16.68
CA ASN A 343 30.50 -16.06 -15.71
C ASN A 343 31.18 -15.09 -14.72
N TYR A 344 31.08 -13.79 -15.01
CA TYR A 344 31.63 -12.71 -14.17
C TYR A 344 30.55 -11.86 -13.49
N GLY A 345 29.29 -12.25 -13.57
CA GLY A 345 28.18 -11.53 -12.94
C GLY A 345 27.01 -11.28 -13.89
N TRP A 346 26.16 -10.35 -13.50
CA TRP A 346 24.95 -9.98 -14.24
C TRP A 346 25.15 -8.67 -14.99
N PHE A 347 24.81 -8.67 -16.28
CA PHE A 347 24.62 -7.48 -17.06
C PHE A 347 23.15 -7.10 -17.08
N ILE A 348 22.82 -5.83 -16.81
CA ILE A 348 21.47 -5.27 -16.84
C ILE A 348 21.51 -3.97 -17.63
N ALA A 349 20.60 -3.80 -18.61
CA ALA A 349 20.38 -2.54 -19.28
C ALA A 349 18.91 -2.14 -19.24
N SER A 350 18.63 -0.84 -19.17
CA SER A 350 17.28 -0.30 -19.01
C SER A 350 17.03 0.93 -19.86
N PHE A 351 15.75 1.11 -20.21
CA PHE A 351 15.15 2.34 -20.72
C PHE A 351 13.94 2.68 -19.85
N TRP A 352 13.69 3.98 -19.65
CA TRP A 352 12.49 4.43 -18.96
C TRP A 352 11.92 5.71 -19.56
N VAL A 353 10.60 5.81 -19.49
CA VAL A 353 9.80 7.01 -19.67
C VAL A 353 8.57 6.89 -18.78
N GLY A 354 8.34 7.87 -17.91
CA GLY A 354 7.25 7.90 -16.95
C GLY A 354 7.73 7.99 -15.51
N ASP A 355 6.80 7.85 -14.58
CA ASP A 355 6.94 8.05 -13.14
C ASP A 355 7.04 6.74 -12.32
N GLY A 356 6.96 5.59 -12.98
CA GLY A 356 7.25 4.31 -12.35
C GLY A 356 8.73 4.12 -12.00
N ALA A 357 9.08 2.98 -11.39
CA ALA A 357 10.41 2.71 -10.89
C ALA A 357 11.04 1.43 -11.47
N ILE A 358 12.34 1.50 -11.81
CA ILE A 358 13.22 0.34 -12.07
C ILE A 358 14.30 0.33 -11.00
N CYS A 359 14.41 -0.76 -10.23
CA CYS A 359 15.42 -0.87 -9.18
C CYS A 359 16.12 -2.23 -9.17
N LEU A 360 17.43 -2.17 -9.12
CA LEU A 360 18.29 -3.31 -8.80
C LEU A 360 18.54 -3.32 -7.30
N TYR A 361 17.97 -4.29 -6.60
CA TYR A 361 17.99 -4.40 -5.14
C TYR A 361 18.86 -5.58 -4.68
N ASN A 362 19.73 -5.32 -3.74
CA ASN A 362 20.55 -6.33 -3.07
C ASN A 362 20.35 -6.23 -1.55
N ARG A 363 19.66 -7.25 -0.98
CA ARG A 363 19.36 -7.30 0.45
C ARG A 363 20.60 -7.51 1.30
N ASP A 364 21.50 -8.39 0.86
CA ASP A 364 22.68 -8.78 1.62
C ASP A 364 23.67 -7.62 1.73
N GLU A 365 23.80 -6.83 0.67
CA GLU A 365 24.64 -5.62 0.63
C GLU A 365 23.92 -4.37 1.12
N HIS A 366 22.61 -4.47 1.41
CA HIS A 366 21.76 -3.35 1.78
C HIS A 366 21.86 -2.19 0.77
N THR A 367 21.72 -2.51 -0.52
CA THR A 367 21.81 -1.54 -1.62
C THR A 367 20.57 -1.54 -2.49
N ALA A 368 20.26 -0.37 -3.05
CA ALA A 368 19.20 -0.17 -4.04
C ALA A 368 19.71 0.80 -5.11
N LYS A 369 19.85 0.32 -6.35
CA LYS A 369 20.30 1.13 -7.49
C LYS A 369 19.11 1.41 -8.41
N ILE A 370 18.75 2.67 -8.56
CA ILE A 370 17.67 3.09 -9.45
C ILE A 370 18.20 3.15 -10.88
N LEU A 371 17.58 2.37 -11.77
CA LEU A 371 17.93 2.28 -13.20
C LEU A 371 17.04 3.13 -14.09
N GLY A 372 16.03 3.78 -13.53
CA GLY A 372 15.15 4.74 -14.20
C GLY A 372 14.71 5.78 -13.18
N VAL A 373 14.92 7.05 -13.45
CA VAL A 373 14.51 8.16 -12.57
C VAL A 373 13.11 8.59 -12.96
N PRO A 374 12.14 8.67 -12.02
CA PRO A 374 10.81 9.18 -12.33
C PRO A 374 10.86 10.51 -13.10
N ASP A 375 10.09 10.59 -14.19
CA ASP A 375 10.07 11.76 -15.06
C ASP A 375 9.16 12.84 -14.48
N GLU A 376 9.75 13.93 -14.02
CA GLU A 376 9.01 15.17 -13.80
C GLU A 376 8.92 15.96 -15.12
N GLY A 377 7.70 16.35 -15.54
CA GLY A 377 7.47 17.22 -16.69
C GLY A 377 7.92 18.67 -16.42
N GLU A 378 7.52 19.62 -17.30
CA GLU A 378 7.80 21.05 -17.09
C GLU A 378 7.20 21.62 -15.80
N TYR A 379 6.18 20.96 -15.25
CA TYR A 379 5.56 21.28 -13.96
C TYR A 379 5.66 20.06 -13.05
N ALA A 380 5.93 20.26 -11.78
CA ALA A 380 5.97 19.21 -10.78
C ALA A 380 4.67 18.37 -10.81
N GLY A 381 4.81 17.03 -10.94
CA GLY A 381 3.69 16.11 -11.07
C GLY A 381 3.15 15.89 -12.49
N GLN A 382 3.87 16.32 -13.52
CA GLN A 382 3.51 16.04 -14.92
C GLN A 382 4.34 14.89 -15.46
N THR A 383 3.74 13.73 -15.64
CA THR A 383 4.36 12.53 -16.21
C THR A 383 4.69 12.70 -17.70
N ARG A 384 5.82 12.15 -18.13
CA ARG A 384 6.14 12.02 -19.56
C ARG A 384 5.69 10.69 -20.11
N PHE A 385 5.26 10.68 -21.37
CA PHE A 385 4.72 9.49 -22.03
C PHE A 385 5.52 9.11 -23.28
N LEU A 386 5.55 7.81 -23.59
CA LEU A 386 6.20 7.24 -24.76
C LEU A 386 5.69 7.85 -26.08
N THR A 387 4.44 8.35 -26.11
CA THR A 387 3.85 9.01 -27.27
C THR A 387 4.38 10.42 -27.54
N MET A 388 5.16 11.00 -26.63
CA MET A 388 5.73 12.34 -26.77
C MET A 388 6.95 12.32 -27.71
N PRO A 389 6.92 13.06 -28.85
CA PRO A 389 8.02 13.01 -29.83
C PRO A 389 9.34 13.57 -29.27
N GLU A 390 9.29 14.39 -28.22
CA GLU A 390 10.46 14.97 -27.56
C GLU A 390 11.40 13.91 -26.98
N ILE A 391 10.87 12.73 -26.62
CA ILE A 391 11.66 11.60 -26.10
C ILE A 391 12.65 11.10 -27.15
N PHE A 392 12.28 11.17 -28.43
CA PHE A 392 13.03 10.64 -29.58
C PHE A 392 13.53 11.76 -30.52
N LYS A 393 13.59 12.99 -30.04
CA LYS A 393 13.95 14.16 -30.84
C LYS A 393 15.36 14.06 -31.43
N ASP A 394 16.27 13.52 -30.68
CA ASP A 394 17.67 13.33 -31.02
C ASP A 394 18.31 12.20 -30.22
N ALA A 395 19.49 11.75 -30.63
CA ALA A 395 20.21 10.69 -29.93
C ALA A 395 20.48 11.02 -28.46
N THR A 396 20.79 12.28 -28.14
CA THR A 396 21.04 12.75 -26.77
C THR A 396 19.88 12.50 -25.85
N SER A 397 18.66 12.88 -26.29
CA SER A 397 17.43 12.71 -25.52
C SER A 397 17.16 11.24 -25.20
N LEU A 398 17.46 10.35 -26.14
CA LEU A 398 17.29 8.91 -25.95
C LEU A 398 18.39 8.32 -25.05
N TYR A 399 19.67 8.70 -25.26
CA TYR A 399 20.78 8.23 -24.42
C TYR A 399 20.62 8.58 -22.95
N GLN A 400 20.05 9.74 -22.64
CA GLN A 400 19.78 10.15 -21.25
C GLN A 400 18.81 9.22 -20.52
N ARG A 401 18.05 8.40 -21.25
CA ARG A 401 17.05 7.43 -20.74
C ARG A 401 17.56 6.00 -20.76
N LEU A 402 18.83 5.80 -21.04
CA LEU A 402 19.46 4.48 -21.04
C LEU A 402 20.42 4.37 -19.87
N ARG A 403 20.41 3.25 -19.18
CA ARG A 403 21.34 2.89 -18.11
C ARG A 403 21.80 1.47 -18.31
N PHE A 404 23.00 1.16 -17.83
CA PHE A 404 23.41 -0.22 -17.66
C PHE A 404 24.27 -0.41 -16.43
N ASN A 405 24.33 -1.65 -15.94
CA ASN A 405 25.15 -2.07 -14.81
C ASN A 405 25.72 -3.45 -15.07
N ILE A 406 26.92 -3.70 -14.54
CA ILE A 406 27.46 -5.04 -14.34
C ILE A 406 27.65 -5.20 -12.83
N VAL A 407 27.01 -6.23 -12.24
CA VAL A 407 27.04 -6.52 -10.81
C VAL A 407 27.32 -7.99 -10.59
N ASN A 408 27.95 -8.34 -9.48
CA ASN A 408 28.23 -9.75 -9.15
C ASN A 408 26.94 -10.55 -9.03
N ASP A 409 26.02 -10.05 -8.20
CA ASP A 409 24.69 -10.60 -7.98
C ASP A 409 23.74 -9.57 -7.40
N PHE A 410 22.45 -9.92 -7.29
CA PHE A 410 21.40 -9.09 -6.69
C PHE A 410 20.27 -9.96 -6.18
N THR A 411 19.53 -9.48 -5.19
CA THR A 411 18.35 -10.16 -4.66
C THR A 411 17.20 -10.11 -5.66
N ALA A 412 16.88 -8.93 -6.17
CA ALA A 412 15.79 -8.75 -7.13
C ALA A 412 15.98 -7.53 -8.04
N LEU A 413 15.48 -7.62 -9.27
CA LEU A 413 15.27 -6.50 -10.18
C LEU A 413 13.77 -6.24 -10.26
N PHE A 414 13.35 -5.05 -9.85
CA PHE A 414 11.97 -4.61 -9.82
C PHE A 414 11.66 -3.65 -10.96
N LEU A 415 10.52 -3.85 -11.63
CA LEU A 415 9.85 -2.86 -12.47
C LEU A 415 8.45 -2.67 -11.91
N MET A 416 8.03 -1.44 -11.65
CA MET A 416 6.69 -1.18 -11.09
C MET A 416 6.11 0.14 -11.60
N SER A 417 4.78 0.19 -11.84
CA SER A 417 4.05 1.43 -12.10
C SER A 417 3.91 2.27 -10.83
N ASP A 418 3.52 3.54 -10.98
CA ASP A 418 3.32 4.49 -9.89
C ASP A 418 2.24 4.03 -8.90
N GLY A 419 1.21 3.28 -9.36
CA GLY A 419 0.21 2.65 -8.49
C GLY A 419 0.80 1.69 -7.45
N VAL A 420 2.07 1.25 -7.62
CA VAL A 420 2.83 0.49 -6.63
C VAL A 420 3.91 1.34 -5.96
N SER A 421 4.72 2.09 -6.73
CA SER A 421 5.84 2.85 -6.17
C SER A 421 5.38 3.97 -5.23
N ASP A 422 4.38 4.77 -5.60
CA ASP A 422 3.91 5.88 -4.80
C ASP A 422 3.43 5.46 -3.39
N PRO A 423 2.51 4.47 -3.27
CA PRO A 423 2.04 4.08 -1.95
C PRO A 423 3.08 3.35 -1.10
N LYS A 424 4.11 2.74 -1.72
CA LYS A 424 5.14 2.00 -0.98
C LYS A 424 6.35 2.85 -0.61
N PHE A 425 6.66 3.86 -1.40
CA PHE A 425 7.82 4.73 -1.17
C PHE A 425 7.45 6.15 -0.72
N GLU A 426 6.18 6.59 -0.88
CA GLU A 426 5.63 7.88 -0.45
C GLU A 426 6.22 9.10 -1.18
N THR A 427 7.49 9.05 -1.58
CA THR A 427 8.20 10.10 -2.35
C THR A 427 9.27 9.46 -3.23
N ASP A 428 9.60 10.08 -4.38
CA ASP A 428 10.66 9.63 -5.29
C ASP A 428 12.04 9.56 -4.61
N ALA A 429 12.31 10.46 -3.66
CA ALA A 429 13.55 10.45 -2.90
C ALA A 429 13.76 9.14 -2.11
N ASN A 430 12.68 8.51 -1.66
CA ASN A 430 12.71 7.26 -0.93
C ASN A 430 13.06 6.04 -1.82
N LEU A 431 12.94 6.15 -3.13
CA LEU A 431 13.42 5.12 -4.07
C LEU A 431 14.93 4.88 -3.94
N ASN A 432 15.70 5.89 -3.53
CA ASN A 432 17.14 5.77 -3.27
C ASN A 432 17.46 5.27 -1.85
N ASN A 433 16.47 4.92 -1.04
CA ASN A 433 16.66 4.45 0.33
C ASN A 433 16.55 2.92 0.41
N PRO A 434 17.65 2.16 0.62
CA PRO A 434 17.62 0.70 0.68
C PRO A 434 16.66 0.14 1.72
N ALA A 435 16.48 0.82 2.87
CA ALA A 435 15.57 0.37 3.92
C ALA A 435 14.09 0.34 3.46
N LYS A 436 13.71 1.16 2.49
CA LYS A 436 12.35 1.12 1.90
C LYS A 436 12.17 -0.12 1.00
N TRP A 437 13.22 -0.54 0.32
CA TRP A 437 13.22 -1.79 -0.47
C TRP A 437 13.22 -3.02 0.43
N ASP A 438 13.97 -3.00 1.54
CA ASP A 438 13.87 -4.04 2.57
C ASP A 438 12.43 -4.14 3.11
N ALA A 439 11.80 -3.00 3.38
CA ALA A 439 10.41 -2.97 3.85
C ALA A 439 9.44 -3.51 2.79
N LEU A 440 9.63 -3.20 1.50
CA LEU A 440 8.82 -3.76 0.41
C LEU A 440 9.00 -5.28 0.31
N TRP A 441 10.24 -5.76 0.38
CA TRP A 441 10.54 -7.19 0.34
C TRP A 441 9.91 -7.96 1.50
N ASP A 442 9.99 -7.40 2.70
CA ASP A 442 9.36 -7.98 3.89
C ASP A 442 7.83 -7.90 3.82
N ASP A 443 7.25 -6.82 3.27
CA ASP A 443 5.81 -6.67 3.07
C ASP A 443 5.25 -7.73 2.11
N LEU A 444 5.96 -8.05 1.02
CA LEU A 444 5.60 -9.15 0.13
C LEU A 444 5.49 -10.47 0.91
N LYS A 445 6.53 -10.83 1.67
CA LYS A 445 6.56 -12.07 2.47
C LYS A 445 5.49 -12.11 3.55
N LEU A 446 5.32 -11.02 4.31
CA LEU A 446 4.33 -10.92 5.39
C LEU A 446 2.89 -11.05 4.88
N ASN A 447 2.64 -10.67 3.64
CA ASN A 447 1.33 -10.78 3.00
C ASN A 447 1.19 -12.02 2.11
N GLY A 448 2.06 -13.01 2.27
CA GLY A 448 1.91 -14.34 1.69
C GLY A 448 2.41 -14.48 0.25
N VAL A 449 3.24 -13.54 -0.24
CA VAL A 449 3.97 -13.74 -1.49
C VAL A 449 5.21 -14.55 -1.20
N ASP A 450 5.19 -15.81 -1.61
CA ASP A 450 6.27 -16.75 -1.42
C ASP A 450 7.16 -16.78 -2.67
N LEU A 451 8.30 -16.11 -2.60
CA LEU A 451 9.31 -15.98 -3.66
C LEU A 451 10.38 -17.10 -3.52
N THR A 452 9.96 -18.31 -3.20
CA THR A 452 10.84 -19.48 -3.24
C THR A 452 11.00 -20.00 -4.68
N ASP A 453 12.13 -20.68 -4.93
CA ASP A 453 12.42 -21.28 -6.22
C ASP A 453 11.29 -22.27 -6.64
N ASP A 454 10.95 -22.28 -7.92
CA ASP A 454 9.93 -23.16 -8.52
C ASP A 454 8.49 -22.96 -7.97
N ASN A 455 8.16 -21.82 -7.34
CA ASN A 455 6.82 -21.54 -6.84
C ASN A 455 5.92 -20.87 -7.90
N GLU A 456 5.27 -21.68 -8.76
CA GLU A 456 4.32 -21.14 -9.75
C GLU A 456 3.15 -20.35 -9.12
N ALA A 457 2.78 -20.65 -7.86
CA ALA A 457 1.72 -19.93 -7.16
C ALA A 457 2.09 -18.48 -6.82
N ALA A 458 3.37 -18.11 -6.91
CA ALA A 458 3.85 -16.75 -6.67
C ALA A 458 3.12 -15.71 -7.52
N LYS A 459 2.72 -16.04 -8.76
CA LYS A 459 1.96 -15.14 -9.64
C LYS A 459 0.60 -14.75 -9.06
N ASP A 460 -0.15 -15.73 -8.53
CA ASP A 460 -1.48 -15.51 -7.95
C ASP A 460 -1.36 -14.81 -6.58
N GLN A 461 -0.33 -15.16 -5.81
CA GLN A 461 -0.02 -14.51 -4.53
C GLN A 461 0.35 -13.04 -4.74
N LEU A 462 1.18 -12.73 -5.74
CA LEU A 462 1.55 -11.36 -6.10
C LEU A 462 0.33 -10.57 -6.60
N LEU A 463 -0.53 -11.18 -7.40
CA LEU A 463 -1.78 -10.57 -7.84
C LEU A 463 -2.72 -10.27 -6.66
N ALA A 464 -2.80 -11.16 -5.68
CA ALA A 464 -3.57 -10.95 -4.46
C ALA A 464 -2.97 -9.82 -3.60
N TRP A 465 -1.63 -9.77 -3.50
CA TRP A 465 -0.93 -8.70 -2.78
C TRP A 465 -1.20 -7.33 -3.37
N LEU A 466 -1.35 -7.17 -4.68
CA LEU A 466 -1.68 -5.89 -5.32
C LEU A 466 -3.01 -5.28 -4.85
N ASP A 467 -3.84 -6.03 -4.12
CA ASP A 467 -5.05 -5.51 -3.50
C ASP A 467 -4.82 -4.74 -2.19
N PHE A 468 -3.57 -4.47 -1.81
CA PHE A 468 -3.26 -3.74 -0.59
C PHE A 468 -3.99 -2.38 -0.53
N TRP A 469 -4.31 -1.93 0.69
CA TRP A 469 -4.90 -0.63 0.91
C TRP A 469 -3.81 0.45 1.02
N SER A 470 -4.00 1.56 0.31
CA SER A 470 -3.19 2.77 0.50
C SER A 470 -4.09 4.01 0.53
N PRO A 471 -3.92 4.94 1.49
CA PRO A 471 -4.65 6.20 1.47
C PRO A 471 -4.23 7.06 0.28
N GLY A 472 -5.19 7.54 -0.52
CA GLY A 472 -4.96 8.55 -1.57
C GLY A 472 -4.44 8.04 -2.90
N ASN A 473 -3.90 6.81 -2.99
CA ASN A 473 -3.45 6.21 -4.25
C ASN A 473 -4.26 4.94 -4.55
N HIS A 474 -5.04 4.97 -5.61
CA HIS A 474 -5.98 3.91 -6.00
C HIS A 474 -5.93 3.56 -7.49
N ASP A 475 -4.82 3.90 -8.15
CA ASP A 475 -4.60 3.64 -9.56
C ASP A 475 -4.35 2.15 -9.86
N ASP A 476 -4.27 1.79 -11.14
CA ASP A 476 -3.86 0.47 -11.58
C ASP A 476 -2.49 0.13 -10.99
N ARG A 477 -2.25 -1.14 -10.74
CA ARG A 477 -1.03 -1.60 -10.07
C ARG A 477 -0.37 -2.69 -10.86
N THR A 478 0.89 -2.44 -11.25
CA THR A 478 1.68 -3.39 -12.01
C THR A 478 3.08 -3.50 -11.45
N ILE A 479 3.54 -4.74 -11.25
CA ILE A 479 4.89 -5.05 -10.80
C ILE A 479 5.42 -6.29 -11.50
N ALA A 480 6.68 -6.25 -11.91
CA ALA A 480 7.44 -7.40 -12.39
C ALA A 480 8.73 -7.52 -11.56
N ILE A 481 9.06 -8.73 -11.14
CA ILE A 481 10.18 -9.03 -10.26
C ILE A 481 10.99 -10.18 -10.86
N LEU A 482 12.26 -9.94 -11.17
CA LEU A 482 13.25 -10.97 -11.45
C LEU A 482 14.00 -11.23 -10.15
N TYR A 483 13.97 -12.46 -9.63
CA TYR A 483 14.48 -12.77 -8.30
C TYR A 483 15.14 -14.14 -8.23
N GLU A 484 16.05 -14.29 -7.28
CA GLU A 484 16.57 -15.60 -6.90
C GLU A 484 15.66 -16.22 -5.85
N GLY A 485 15.14 -17.40 -6.16
CA GLY A 485 14.30 -18.14 -5.24
C GLY A 485 15.08 -18.52 -3.97
N GLU A 486 14.51 -18.23 -2.80
CA GLU A 486 15.06 -18.76 -1.55
C GLU A 486 14.90 -20.28 -1.56
N THR A 487 16.00 -21.04 -1.66
CA THR A 487 15.95 -22.48 -1.41
C THR A 487 15.39 -22.73 -0.01
N PRO A 488 14.35 -23.58 0.14
CA PRO A 488 13.80 -23.91 1.45
C PRO A 488 14.97 -24.40 2.33
N ASN A 489 15.21 -23.74 3.46
CA ASN A 489 16.32 -24.00 4.35
C ASN A 489 16.43 -25.47 4.73
N LEU A 490 17.27 -26.25 4.06
CA LEU A 490 17.82 -27.51 4.56
C LEU A 490 18.74 -27.30 5.79
N LYS A 491 18.98 -26.06 6.22
CA LYS A 491 19.88 -25.72 7.34
C LYS A 491 19.32 -26.02 8.74
N ASN A 492 18.06 -26.41 8.90
CA ASN A 492 17.48 -26.72 10.21
C ASN A 492 17.38 -28.21 10.53
N ALA A 493 17.92 -29.11 9.69
CA ALA A 493 17.87 -30.53 9.94
C ALA A 493 19.20 -31.16 10.43
N THR A 494 20.29 -30.39 10.56
CA THR A 494 21.59 -30.92 10.99
C THR A 494 22.26 -30.08 12.05
N SER A 495 21.60 -29.91 13.20
CA SER A 495 22.28 -29.51 14.42
C SER A 495 21.97 -30.48 15.55
N LYS A 496 22.42 -31.75 15.40
CA LYS A 496 22.75 -32.63 16.52
C LYS A 496 23.91 -33.52 16.10
N ASP A 497 25.00 -33.36 16.82
CA ASP A 497 26.18 -34.20 16.93
C ASP A 497 27.05 -34.46 15.68
N ASN A 498 28.20 -33.78 15.59
CA ASN A 498 29.46 -34.49 15.85
C ASN A 498 30.66 -33.51 15.75
N SER A 499 31.31 -33.31 16.90
CA SER A 499 32.67 -32.85 17.02
C SER A 499 33.63 -33.84 16.39
N GLN A 500 34.28 -33.48 15.30
CA GLN A 500 35.62 -33.98 14.95
C GLN A 500 36.30 -33.00 13.98
N GLU A 501 37.38 -32.39 14.48
CA GLU A 501 38.34 -31.58 13.72
C GLU A 501 39.00 -32.42 12.61
N THR A 502 38.99 -31.90 11.40
CA THR A 502 40.00 -32.27 10.41
C THR A 502 40.41 -31.02 9.64
N ASN A 503 41.64 -30.65 9.84
CA ASN A 503 42.36 -29.65 9.06
C ASN A 503 42.35 -30.02 7.57
N ILE A 504 41.85 -29.11 6.71
CA ILE A 504 42.10 -29.14 5.27
C ILE A 504 42.69 -27.79 4.86
N VAL A 505 43.83 -27.93 4.20
CA VAL A 505 44.74 -26.93 3.66
C VAL A 505 43.99 -25.97 2.73
N GLU A 506 44.18 -24.67 2.93
CA GLU A 506 43.83 -23.59 2.00
C GLU A 506 44.64 -23.75 0.71
N ASP A 507 43.93 -23.99 -0.39
CA ASP A 507 44.45 -23.76 -1.72
C ASP A 507 43.82 -22.48 -2.24
N GLY A 508 44.60 -21.42 -2.33
CA GLY A 508 44.19 -20.08 -2.71
C GLY A 508 43.85 -20.01 -4.20
N ASN A 509 42.61 -19.90 -4.53
CA ASN A 509 42.16 -19.25 -5.75
C ASN A 509 41.50 -17.94 -5.37
N GLU A 510 42.20 -16.85 -5.62
CA GLU A 510 41.68 -15.50 -5.60
C GLU A 510 40.57 -15.40 -6.64
N ILE A 511 39.33 -15.38 -6.14
CA ILE A 511 38.18 -14.96 -6.95
C ILE A 511 38.32 -13.45 -7.07
N GLU A 512 38.69 -12.97 -8.27
CA GLU A 512 38.66 -11.56 -8.60
C GLU A 512 37.24 -11.03 -8.36
N ARG A 513 37.10 -10.21 -7.33
CA ARG A 513 35.85 -9.45 -7.09
C ARG A 513 35.69 -8.43 -8.21
N CYS A 514 34.63 -8.57 -9.01
CA CYS A 514 34.19 -7.48 -9.85
C CYS A 514 33.85 -6.25 -8.98
N GLU A 515 34.49 -5.13 -9.26
CA GLU A 515 34.01 -3.85 -8.74
C GLU A 515 32.68 -3.51 -9.39
N ASP A 516 31.72 -3.10 -8.59
CA ASP A 516 30.38 -2.67 -9.02
C ASP A 516 30.51 -1.46 -9.96
N LYS A 517 30.24 -1.65 -11.25
CA LYS A 517 30.26 -0.58 -12.27
C LYS A 517 28.84 -0.16 -12.62
N SER A 518 28.39 0.96 -12.05
CA SER A 518 27.09 1.59 -12.36
C SER A 518 27.32 2.92 -13.07
N GLU A 519 26.80 3.08 -14.28
CA GLU A 519 27.04 4.29 -15.05
C GLU A 519 25.86 4.75 -15.91
N THR A 520 25.70 6.08 -15.98
CA THR A 520 24.88 6.73 -17.00
C THR A 520 25.64 6.69 -18.33
N LEU A 521 24.99 6.32 -19.42
CA LEU A 521 25.60 6.30 -20.74
C LEU A 521 26.12 7.69 -21.13
N ALA A 522 27.40 7.77 -21.52
CA ALA A 522 27.95 9.00 -22.07
C ALA A 522 27.47 9.16 -23.53
N LEU A 523 27.32 10.41 -23.95
CA LEU A 523 26.98 10.75 -25.32
C LEU A 523 28.11 10.34 -26.27
N PRO A 524 27.81 9.76 -27.44
CA PRO A 524 28.79 9.62 -28.52
C PRO A 524 29.20 11.00 -29.03
N ASP A 525 30.46 11.15 -29.45
CA ASP A 525 30.89 12.35 -30.17
C ASP A 525 30.04 12.56 -31.44
N ALA A 526 29.68 13.82 -31.69
CA ALA A 526 28.66 14.25 -32.63
C ALA A 526 28.86 13.88 -34.15
N GLN A 527 29.77 12.95 -34.46
CA GLN A 527 30.09 12.60 -35.86
C GLN A 527 29.61 11.22 -36.34
N GLU A 528 29.06 10.35 -35.47
CA GLU A 528 28.49 9.05 -35.86
C GLU A 528 27.15 8.80 -35.17
N THR A 529 26.16 9.63 -35.46
CA THR A 529 24.77 9.34 -35.07
C THR A 529 24.17 8.39 -36.11
N ILE A 530 23.91 7.15 -35.69
CA ILE A 530 23.02 6.28 -36.48
C ILE A 530 21.62 6.92 -36.38
N GLU A 531 21.11 7.41 -37.50
CA GLU A 531 19.72 7.88 -37.59
C GLU A 531 18.78 6.71 -37.27
N LEU A 532 17.79 6.94 -36.43
CA LEU A 532 16.82 5.90 -36.03
C LEU A 532 16.05 5.32 -37.23
N ASP A 533 15.98 6.07 -38.35
CA ASP A 533 15.37 5.63 -39.61
C ASP A 533 16.24 4.62 -40.37
N ASP A 534 17.57 4.55 -40.15
CA ASP A 534 18.46 3.58 -40.81
C ASP A 534 18.31 2.14 -40.29
N VAL A 535 17.64 1.97 -39.15
CA VAL A 535 17.36 0.64 -38.56
C VAL A 535 16.25 -0.08 -39.34
N GLU A 536 15.37 0.63 -40.04
CA GLU A 536 14.31 0.03 -40.88
C GLU A 536 14.84 -0.51 -42.22
N THR A 537 16.02 -0.06 -42.71
CA THR A 537 16.55 -0.47 -44.01
C THR A 537 17.46 -1.70 -43.98
N LYS A 538 17.78 -2.25 -42.81
CA LYS A 538 18.62 -3.46 -42.65
C LYS A 538 17.85 -4.73 -42.24
N LEU A 539 16.51 -4.67 -42.24
CA LEU A 539 15.61 -5.81 -42.17
C LEU A 539 15.05 -6.09 -43.56
#